data_29a320e1dd74010e8083059242d03bb1
#
_entry.id   29a320e1dd74010e8083059242d03bb1
#
_cell.length_a   1.000
_cell.length_b   1.000
_cell.length_c   1.000
_cell.angle_alpha   90.00
_cell.angle_beta   90.00
_cell.angle_gamma   90.00
#
_symmetry.space_group_name_H-M   'P 1'
#
loop_
_entity.id
_entity.type
_entity.pdbx_description
1 polymer ?
#
loop_
_entity_poly.entity_id
_entity_poly.type
_entity_poly.pdbx_seq_one_letter_code
_entity_poly.pdbx_strand_id
1 'polypeptide(L)'
;RSNALLDWGYGHRFRYTESMSVGSAPVVAPLASGVVTGIAGATFGLGGRYFRLLPRPLLERIAPKPGTGPSPAARERGYYRIETYTTTSTGARYVARMEQHGDPGYKATSVLLGECGLALAMDRDKLSELRGVLTPAAAMGEALLARFPAAGVSLQTDRLG
;
A
#
# COMPACT_ATOMS: atom_id res chain seq x y z
N ARG A 1 4.95 2.14 -12.64
CA ARG A 1 4.61 3.46 -13.21
C ARG A 1 5.58 4.55 -12.73
N SER A 2 5.87 4.66 -11.41
CA SER A 2 6.79 5.69 -10.87
C SER A 2 8.14 5.70 -11.59
N ASN A 3 8.75 4.51 -11.81
CA ASN A 3 10.04 4.40 -12.49
C ASN A 3 10.02 5.03 -13.90
N ALA A 4 8.95 4.78 -14.67
CA ALA A 4 8.81 5.38 -16.01
C ALA A 4 8.57 6.89 -15.96
N LEU A 5 7.82 7.39 -14.96
CA LEU A 5 7.59 8.81 -14.75
C LEU A 5 8.84 9.57 -14.29
N LEU A 6 9.78 8.88 -13.66
CA LEU A 6 11.07 9.38 -13.18
C LEU A 6 12.21 9.09 -14.19
N ASP A 7 11.88 9.00 -15.48
CA ASP A 7 12.83 8.73 -16.56
C ASP A 7 13.72 7.50 -16.30
N TRP A 8 13.08 6.42 -15.80
CA TRP A 8 13.75 5.17 -15.46
C TRP A 8 14.85 5.29 -14.39
N GLY A 9 14.68 6.23 -13.46
CA GLY A 9 15.63 6.48 -12.38
C GLY A 9 16.01 5.25 -11.54
N TYR A 10 15.14 4.23 -11.48
CA TYR A 10 15.45 2.93 -10.84
C TYR A 10 16.07 1.93 -11.84
N GLY A 11 16.34 2.34 -13.07
CA GLY A 11 16.87 1.52 -14.16
C GLY A 11 15.81 0.78 -14.98
N HIS A 12 16.12 0.52 -16.25
CA HIS A 12 15.22 -0.19 -17.19
C HIS A 12 14.96 -1.66 -16.80
N ARG A 13 15.86 -2.28 -16.05
CA ARG A 13 15.73 -3.66 -15.57
C ARG A 13 15.08 -3.77 -14.19
N PHE A 14 14.58 -2.65 -13.64
CA PHE A 14 13.89 -2.65 -12.36
C PHE A 14 12.68 -3.59 -12.39
N ARG A 15 12.61 -4.46 -11.41
CA ARG A 15 11.48 -5.38 -11.17
C ARG A 15 10.92 -5.13 -9.78
N TYR A 16 9.61 -5.13 -9.68
CA TYR A 16 8.89 -4.99 -8.43
C TYR A 16 8.01 -6.21 -8.22
N THR A 17 8.05 -6.75 -7.01
CA THR A 17 7.20 -7.84 -6.56
C THR A 17 6.64 -7.48 -5.21
N GLU A 18 5.38 -7.77 -4.97
CA GLU A 18 4.69 -7.51 -3.71
C GLU A 18 4.15 -8.82 -3.14
N SER A 19 4.24 -8.97 -1.83
CA SER A 19 3.69 -10.10 -1.09
C SER A 19 3.13 -9.62 0.24
N MET A 20 2.12 -10.31 0.74
CA MET A 20 1.53 -10.04 2.05
C MET A 20 1.88 -11.16 3.01
N SER A 21 2.39 -10.81 4.19
CA SER A 21 2.57 -11.78 5.27
C SER A 21 1.22 -12.04 5.96
N VAL A 22 0.84 -13.31 6.04
CA VAL A 22 -0.37 -13.77 6.74
C VAL A 22 -0.04 -14.44 8.09
N GLY A 23 1.12 -14.10 8.66
CA GLY A 23 1.60 -14.63 9.93
C GLY A 23 2.71 -15.68 9.77
N SER A 24 3.31 -16.06 10.89
CA SER A 24 4.47 -16.97 10.95
C SER A 24 4.16 -18.35 11.53
N ALA A 25 2.92 -18.63 11.91
CA ALA A 25 2.55 -19.91 12.47
C ALA A 25 2.63 -21.03 11.40
N PRO A 26 3.41 -22.11 11.66
CA PRO A 26 3.79 -23.06 10.60
C PRO A 26 2.62 -23.84 9.98
N VAL A 27 1.49 -23.93 10.67
CA VAL A 27 0.29 -24.61 10.17
C VAL A 27 -0.80 -23.61 9.78
N VAL A 28 -1.00 -22.57 10.58
CA VAL A 28 -2.07 -21.59 10.37
C VAL A 28 -1.76 -20.68 9.18
N ALA A 29 -0.50 -20.27 9.00
CA ALA A 29 -0.12 -19.37 7.92
C ALA A 29 -0.34 -19.95 6.52
N PRO A 30 0.05 -21.22 6.20
CA PRO A 30 -0.26 -21.83 4.91
C PRO A 30 -1.76 -21.99 4.66
N LEU A 31 -2.55 -22.35 5.68
CA LEU A 31 -4.00 -22.46 5.55
C LEU A 31 -4.64 -21.09 5.31
N ALA A 32 -4.26 -20.08 6.09
CA ALA A 32 -4.73 -18.71 5.91
C ALA A 32 -4.34 -18.15 4.53
N SER A 33 -3.11 -18.40 4.07
CA SER A 33 -2.65 -18.01 2.73
C SER A 33 -3.50 -18.70 1.64
N GLY A 34 -3.75 -19.98 1.79
CA GLY A 34 -4.58 -20.76 0.85
C GLY A 34 -6.00 -20.20 0.77
N VAL A 35 -6.60 -19.86 1.90
CA VAL A 35 -7.94 -19.25 1.95
C VAL A 35 -7.93 -17.86 1.31
N VAL A 36 -6.99 -16.99 1.68
CA VAL A 36 -6.88 -15.63 1.12
C VAL A 36 -6.61 -15.67 -0.39
N THR A 37 -5.69 -16.54 -0.84
CA THR A 37 -5.38 -16.71 -2.26
C THR A 37 -6.56 -17.33 -3.02
N GLY A 38 -7.25 -18.30 -2.41
CA GLY A 38 -8.45 -18.91 -2.98
C GLY A 38 -9.59 -17.89 -3.16
N ILE A 39 -9.83 -17.03 -2.16
CA ILE A 39 -10.83 -15.96 -2.24
C ILE A 39 -10.40 -14.91 -3.28
N ALA A 40 -9.14 -14.48 -3.27
CA ALA A 40 -8.62 -13.53 -4.25
C ALA A 40 -8.66 -14.12 -5.67
N GLY A 41 -8.23 -15.36 -5.86
CA GLY A 41 -8.32 -16.07 -7.14
C GLY A 41 -9.75 -16.23 -7.63
N ALA A 42 -10.68 -16.56 -6.74
CA ALA A 42 -12.10 -16.64 -7.06
C ALA A 42 -12.69 -15.26 -7.42
N THR A 43 -12.31 -14.21 -6.69
CA THR A 43 -12.80 -12.84 -6.94
C THR A 43 -12.19 -12.20 -8.20
N PHE A 44 -10.90 -12.34 -8.43
CA PHE A 44 -10.21 -11.68 -9.54
C PHE A 44 -10.03 -12.57 -10.79
N GLY A 45 -9.87 -13.88 -10.63
CA GLY A 45 -9.65 -14.81 -11.72
C GLY A 45 -10.94 -15.35 -12.35
N LEU A 46 -11.81 -15.93 -11.54
CA LEU A 46 -13.09 -16.49 -11.97
C LEU A 46 -14.26 -15.55 -11.71
N GLY A 47 -14.10 -14.63 -10.76
CA GLY A 47 -15.20 -13.97 -10.05
C GLY A 47 -15.93 -12.91 -10.82
N GLY A 48 -15.27 -12.13 -11.66
CA GLY A 48 -15.97 -11.04 -12.38
C GLY A 48 -17.11 -11.53 -13.26
N ARG A 49 -17.01 -12.75 -13.78
CA ARG A 49 -18.04 -13.37 -14.63
C ARG A 49 -19.06 -14.16 -13.82
N TYR A 50 -18.63 -14.91 -12.82
CA TYR A 50 -19.50 -15.80 -12.02
C TYR A 50 -20.21 -15.07 -10.87
N PHE A 51 -19.64 -13.99 -10.32
CA PHE A 51 -20.33 -13.12 -9.38
C PHE A 51 -21.61 -12.48 -9.99
N ARG A 52 -21.64 -12.27 -11.30
CA ARG A 52 -22.84 -11.82 -12.01
C ARG A 52 -23.95 -12.85 -12.08
N LEU A 53 -23.63 -14.13 -11.89
CA LEU A 53 -24.61 -15.24 -11.89
C LEU A 53 -25.18 -15.50 -10.49
N LEU A 54 -24.60 -14.92 -9.43
CA LEU A 54 -25.14 -15.04 -8.08
C LEU A 54 -26.40 -14.17 -7.94
N PRO A 55 -27.48 -14.71 -7.34
CA PRO A 55 -28.68 -13.93 -7.08
C PRO A 55 -28.37 -12.70 -6.23
N ARG A 56 -28.87 -11.54 -6.62
CA ARG A 56 -28.70 -10.28 -5.88
C ARG A 56 -28.96 -10.40 -4.37
N PRO A 57 -30.03 -11.11 -3.90
CA PRO A 57 -30.26 -11.26 -2.46
C PRO A 57 -29.13 -11.95 -1.71
N LEU A 58 -28.40 -12.87 -2.38
CA LEU A 58 -27.27 -13.56 -1.78
C LEU A 58 -26.04 -12.63 -1.69
N LEU A 59 -25.80 -11.82 -2.72
CA LEU A 59 -24.74 -10.81 -2.74
C LEU A 59 -24.97 -9.73 -1.68
N GLU A 60 -26.20 -9.25 -1.54
CA GLU A 60 -26.59 -8.24 -0.53
C GLU A 60 -26.46 -8.77 0.92
N ARG A 61 -26.53 -10.08 1.10
CA ARG A 61 -26.41 -10.75 2.40
C ARG A 61 -24.93 -10.94 2.82
N ILE A 62 -24.04 -11.11 1.85
CA ILE A 62 -22.61 -11.37 2.05
C ILE A 62 -21.81 -10.07 2.01
N ALA A 63 -22.20 -9.11 1.16
CA ALA A 63 -21.51 -7.85 1.03
C ALA A 63 -21.82 -6.90 2.21
N PRO A 64 -20.80 -6.22 2.76
CA PRO A 64 -21.02 -5.16 3.73
C PRO A 64 -21.94 -4.09 3.13
N LYS A 65 -22.87 -3.59 3.93
CA LYS A 65 -23.76 -2.51 3.47
C LYS A 65 -22.93 -1.29 3.04
N PRO A 66 -23.28 -0.63 1.92
CA PRO A 66 -22.63 0.62 1.53
C PRO A 66 -22.60 1.64 2.68
N GLY A 67 -21.46 2.31 2.85
CA GLY A 67 -21.26 3.27 3.94
C GLY A 67 -20.93 2.65 5.30
N THR A 68 -20.83 1.32 5.41
CA THR A 68 -20.33 0.65 6.62
C THR A 68 -18.83 0.42 6.52
N GLY A 69 -18.13 0.53 7.63
CA GLY A 69 -16.69 0.28 7.75
C GLY A 69 -16.36 -0.33 9.12
N PRO A 70 -15.09 -0.53 9.42
CA PRO A 70 -14.68 -1.01 10.74
C PRO A 70 -15.09 -0.03 11.83
N SER A 71 -15.39 -0.56 13.02
CA SER A 71 -15.74 0.27 14.19
C SER A 71 -14.60 1.26 14.53
N PRO A 72 -14.89 2.39 15.20
CA PRO A 72 -13.85 3.33 15.63
C PRO A 72 -12.72 2.62 16.41
N ALA A 73 -13.07 1.75 17.34
CA ALA A 73 -12.09 0.98 18.11
C ALA A 73 -11.25 0.03 17.25
N ALA A 74 -11.81 -0.57 16.20
CA ALA A 74 -11.06 -1.41 15.26
C ALA A 74 -10.09 -0.57 14.42
N ARG A 75 -10.52 0.62 13.97
CA ARG A 75 -9.66 1.56 13.24
C ARG A 75 -8.47 2.03 14.07
N GLU A 76 -8.68 2.31 15.35
CA GLU A 76 -7.62 2.74 16.26
C GLU A 76 -6.61 1.63 16.58
N ARG A 77 -7.07 0.39 16.78
CA ARG A 77 -6.19 -0.76 17.09
C ARG A 77 -5.41 -1.29 15.90
N GLY A 78 -5.78 -0.91 14.70
CA GLY A 78 -5.08 -1.34 13.49
C GLY A 78 -3.64 -0.82 13.43
N TYR A 79 -2.80 -1.47 12.67
CA TYR A 79 -1.48 -0.98 12.29
C TYR A 79 -1.06 -1.65 10.98
N TYR A 80 -0.11 -1.06 10.29
CA TYR A 80 0.57 -1.72 9.20
C TYR A 80 2.08 -1.50 9.27
N ARG A 81 2.80 -2.44 8.68
CA ARG A 81 4.23 -2.36 8.43
C ARG A 81 4.49 -2.82 7.00
N ILE A 82 5.20 -2.01 6.26
CA ILE A 82 5.68 -2.33 4.91
C ILE A 82 7.19 -2.40 4.97
N GLU A 83 7.77 -3.47 4.44
CA GLU A 83 9.21 -3.64 4.29
C GLU A 83 9.53 -3.79 2.81
N THR A 84 10.35 -2.90 2.30
CA THR A 84 10.78 -2.91 0.90
C THR A 84 12.25 -3.29 0.84
N TYR A 85 12.55 -4.48 0.35
CA TYR A 85 13.89 -4.97 0.15
C TYR A 85 14.38 -4.64 -1.25
N THR A 86 15.59 -4.13 -1.37
CA THR A 86 16.19 -3.83 -2.66
C THR A 86 17.65 -4.25 -2.73
N THR A 87 18.11 -4.59 -3.93
CA THR A 87 19.51 -4.81 -4.25
C THR A 87 19.90 -3.87 -5.37
N THR A 88 20.93 -3.09 -5.17
CA THR A 88 21.48 -2.17 -6.18
C THR A 88 22.23 -2.91 -7.26
N SER A 89 22.55 -2.23 -8.36
CA SER A 89 23.41 -2.75 -9.44
C SER A 89 24.83 -3.08 -8.98
N THR A 90 25.28 -2.49 -7.86
CA THR A 90 26.59 -2.78 -7.23
C THR A 90 26.52 -3.91 -6.22
N GLY A 91 25.36 -4.55 -6.04
CA GLY A 91 25.18 -5.66 -5.09
C GLY A 91 24.86 -5.21 -3.65
N ALA A 92 24.85 -3.91 -3.33
CA ALA A 92 24.47 -3.45 -2.01
C ALA A 92 22.98 -3.71 -1.75
N ARG A 93 22.67 -4.17 -0.54
CA ARG A 93 21.30 -4.54 -0.13
C ARG A 93 20.79 -3.55 0.91
N TYR A 94 19.53 -3.17 0.77
CA TYR A 94 18.86 -2.26 1.69
C TYR A 94 17.46 -2.77 2.03
N VAL A 95 16.96 -2.35 3.19
CA VAL A 95 15.55 -2.47 3.55
C VAL A 95 15.04 -1.08 3.96
N ALA A 96 13.94 -0.67 3.35
CA ALA A 96 13.17 0.49 3.78
C ALA A 96 11.92 0.00 4.50
N ARG A 97 11.63 0.57 5.68
CA ARG A 97 10.46 0.25 6.49
C ARG A 97 9.55 1.46 6.62
N MET A 98 8.27 1.23 6.49
CA MET A 98 7.24 2.23 6.72
C MET A 98 6.20 1.63 7.65
N GLU A 99 5.91 2.32 8.75
CA GLU A 99 4.99 1.83 9.78
C GLU A 99 4.08 2.95 10.25
N GLN A 100 2.82 2.60 10.54
CA GLN A 100 1.87 3.54 11.12
C GLN A 100 0.81 2.80 11.94
N HIS A 101 0.37 3.42 13.03
CA HIS A 101 -0.82 3.01 13.77
C HIS A 101 -2.10 3.47 13.08
N GLY A 102 -3.11 2.66 13.16
CA GLY A 102 -4.39 2.84 12.50
C GLY A 102 -4.60 1.78 11.41
N ASP A 103 -5.85 1.42 11.18
CA ASP A 103 -6.14 0.44 10.13
C ASP A 103 -5.74 0.97 8.75
N PRO A 104 -5.13 0.14 7.91
CA PRO A 104 -4.64 0.56 6.59
C PRO A 104 -5.75 0.93 5.62
N GLY A 105 -6.98 0.46 5.83
CA GLY A 105 -8.11 0.70 4.93
C GLY A 105 -8.71 2.10 5.07
N TYR A 106 -8.68 2.70 6.26
CA TYR A 106 -9.33 3.98 6.53
C TYR A 106 -8.40 4.97 7.25
N LYS A 107 -8.06 4.73 8.53
CA LYS A 107 -7.35 5.71 9.35
C LYS A 107 -5.97 6.05 8.78
N ALA A 108 -5.15 5.05 8.52
CA ALA A 108 -3.80 5.28 8.00
C ALA A 108 -3.86 5.88 6.58
N THR A 109 -4.71 5.36 5.70
CA THR A 109 -4.89 5.90 4.35
C THR A 109 -5.36 7.35 4.36
N SER A 110 -6.26 7.74 5.29
CA SER A 110 -6.71 9.14 5.39
C SER A 110 -5.57 10.09 5.78
N VAL A 111 -4.66 9.68 6.64
CA VAL A 111 -3.45 10.44 6.98
C VAL A 111 -2.55 10.60 5.76
N LEU A 112 -2.24 9.49 5.08
CA LEU A 112 -1.38 9.53 3.88
C LEU A 112 -1.97 10.41 2.78
N LEU A 113 -3.28 10.32 2.55
CA LEU A 113 -3.98 11.17 1.57
C LEU A 113 -4.00 12.64 2.00
N GLY A 114 -4.21 12.90 3.29
CA GLY A 114 -4.17 14.26 3.86
C GLY A 114 -2.80 14.90 3.66
N GLU A 115 -1.72 14.16 3.97
CA GLU A 115 -0.35 14.67 3.78
C GLU A 115 -0.02 14.89 2.29
N CYS A 116 -0.52 14.05 1.38
CA CYS A 116 -0.43 14.33 -0.07
C CYS A 116 -1.12 15.65 -0.44
N GLY A 117 -2.33 15.87 0.08
CA GLY A 117 -3.07 17.11 -0.15
C GLY A 117 -2.35 18.35 0.40
N LEU A 118 -1.80 18.24 1.62
CA LEU A 118 -1.03 19.31 2.25
C LEU A 118 0.29 19.58 1.51
N ALA A 119 0.99 18.55 1.04
CA ALA A 119 2.20 18.74 0.24
C ALA A 119 1.91 19.50 -1.06
N LEU A 120 0.82 19.13 -1.76
CA LEU A 120 0.40 19.83 -2.97
C LEU A 120 0.00 21.29 -2.73
N ALA A 121 -0.56 21.60 -1.56
CA ALA A 121 -1.03 22.93 -1.22
C ALA A 121 0.09 23.86 -0.67
N MET A 122 1.02 23.31 0.13
CA MET A 122 1.93 24.08 0.96
C MET A 122 3.40 23.98 0.55
N ASP A 123 3.80 22.89 -0.11
CA ASP A 123 5.21 22.63 -0.47
C ASP A 123 5.46 22.71 -1.98
N ARG A 124 4.68 23.48 -2.69
CA ARG A 124 4.66 23.53 -4.16
C ARG A 124 6.02 23.82 -4.78
N ASP A 125 6.85 24.60 -4.13
CA ASP A 125 8.22 24.95 -4.51
C ASP A 125 9.21 23.76 -4.42
N LYS A 126 8.83 22.71 -3.67
CA LYS A 126 9.64 21.51 -3.48
C LYS A 126 9.14 20.32 -4.33
N LEU A 127 8.04 20.49 -5.04
CA LEU A 127 7.44 19.44 -5.83
C LEU A 127 8.07 19.33 -7.21
N SER A 128 7.89 18.16 -7.83
CA SER A 128 8.26 17.90 -9.21
C SER A 128 7.57 18.87 -10.18
N GLU A 129 8.29 19.28 -11.24
CA GLU A 129 7.74 20.03 -12.37
C GLU A 129 6.84 19.20 -13.29
N LEU A 130 6.74 17.90 -13.07
CA LEU A 130 5.90 17.00 -13.86
C LEU A 130 4.43 17.41 -13.78
N ARG A 131 3.67 17.19 -14.85
CA ARG A 131 2.25 17.50 -14.96
C ARG A 131 1.45 16.27 -15.39
N GLY A 132 0.19 16.23 -15.02
CA GLY A 132 -0.76 15.18 -15.43
C GLY A 132 -1.06 14.19 -14.30
N VAL A 133 -1.40 12.95 -14.67
CA VAL A 133 -1.71 11.88 -13.70
C VAL A 133 -0.41 11.24 -13.23
N LEU A 134 0.04 11.62 -12.05
CA LEU A 134 1.30 11.20 -11.45
C LEU A 134 1.07 10.24 -10.27
N THR A 135 2.10 9.50 -9.91
CA THR A 135 2.14 8.79 -8.62
C THR A 135 2.66 9.72 -7.52
N PRO A 136 2.30 9.51 -6.24
CA PRO A 136 2.83 10.33 -5.14
C PRO A 136 4.36 10.42 -5.13
N ALA A 137 5.05 9.30 -5.40
CA ALA A 137 6.51 9.28 -5.48
C ALA A 137 7.07 10.17 -6.60
N ALA A 138 6.42 10.19 -7.78
CA ALA A 138 6.88 11.01 -8.91
C ALA A 138 6.49 12.49 -8.75
N ALA A 139 5.35 12.77 -8.12
CA ALA A 139 4.85 14.14 -7.94
C ALA A 139 5.51 14.88 -6.77
N MET A 140 5.69 14.18 -5.65
CA MET A 140 6.01 14.80 -4.36
C MET A 140 7.33 14.32 -3.75
N GLY A 141 7.78 13.11 -4.10
CA GLY A 141 9.09 12.59 -3.72
C GLY A 141 9.46 12.81 -2.26
N GLU A 142 10.61 13.41 -2.02
CA GLU A 142 11.15 13.66 -0.69
C GLU A 142 10.35 14.70 0.12
N ALA A 143 9.65 15.63 -0.53
CA ALA A 143 8.80 16.60 0.16
C ALA A 143 7.68 15.88 0.96
N LEU A 144 7.08 14.84 0.37
CA LEU A 144 6.09 14.02 1.06
C LEU A 144 6.72 13.17 2.17
N LEU A 145 7.88 12.56 1.93
CA LEU A 145 8.59 11.78 2.94
C LEU A 145 8.95 12.62 4.17
N ALA A 146 9.36 13.87 3.97
CA ALA A 146 9.69 14.80 5.06
C ALA A 146 8.49 15.14 5.97
N ARG A 147 7.26 15.03 5.47
CA ARG A 147 6.02 15.30 6.24
C ARG A 147 5.59 14.12 7.11
N PHE A 148 5.87 12.91 6.69
CA PHE A 148 5.37 11.69 7.30
C PHE A 148 5.69 11.53 8.79
N PRO A 149 6.91 11.83 9.29
CA PRO A 149 7.21 11.70 10.73
C PRO A 149 6.30 12.57 11.61
N ALA A 150 6.02 13.80 11.22
CA ALA A 150 5.12 14.69 11.96
C ALA A 150 3.65 14.20 11.94
N ALA A 151 3.27 13.43 10.92
CA ALA A 151 1.96 12.79 10.78
C ALA A 151 1.87 11.42 11.48
N GLY A 152 2.91 11.00 12.21
CA GLY A 152 2.95 9.72 12.94
C GLY A 152 3.26 8.50 12.05
N VAL A 153 3.85 8.70 10.89
CA VAL A 153 4.36 7.64 10.02
C VAL A 153 5.85 7.46 10.25
N SER A 154 6.26 6.29 10.72
CA SER A 154 7.67 5.95 10.91
C SER A 154 8.29 5.52 9.57
N LEU A 155 9.46 6.09 9.27
CA LEU A 155 10.26 5.74 8.10
C LEU A 155 11.68 5.40 8.55
N GLN A 156 12.19 4.26 8.11
CA GLN A 156 13.56 3.81 8.39
C GLN A 156 14.17 3.17 7.15
N THR A 157 15.45 3.37 6.94
CA THR A 157 16.19 2.70 5.87
C THR A 157 17.52 2.19 6.43
N ASP A 158 17.75 0.88 6.29
CA ASP A 158 18.94 0.22 6.77
C ASP A 158 19.68 -0.47 5.61
N ARG A 159 20.99 -0.41 5.64
CA ARG A 159 21.82 -1.23 4.78
C ARG A 159 21.95 -2.62 5.40
N LEU A 160 21.66 -3.62 4.59
CA LEU A 160 21.88 -5.04 4.95
C LEU A 160 23.31 -5.43 4.59
N GLY A 161 23.97 -6.13 5.49
CA GLY A 161 25.34 -6.61 5.29
C GLY A 161 25.50 -7.57 4.10
#